data_fab99314c5843a25f48e84a8146c2ac9
#
_entry.id   fab99314c5843a25f48e84a8146c2ac9
#
_cell.length_a   1.000
_cell.length_b   1.000
_cell.length_c   1.000
_cell.angle_alpha   90.00
_cell.angle_beta   90.00
_cell.angle_gamma   90.00
#
_symmetry.space_group_name_H-M   'P 1'
#
loop_
_entity.id
_entity.type
_entity.pdbx_description
1 polymer ?
#
loop_
_entity_poly.entity_id
_entity_poly.type
_entity_poly.pdbx_seq_one_letter_code
_entity_poly.pdbx_strand_id
1 'polypeptide(L)'
;MPQENFYRAVGAVRSQGLELEAHTQLTDNLKVLGSYTFTDIEYSKSMISTLSTDTDVIENKGNSPTQAPRHMASLWADYAFNAGALDGLRLGGGVRYVGYSWADAENTMKVPSYTLFDASIGYDLGKVGLKGVDVRLNANNLTDESYIASCASLSFCYMGEERNVAATVSYQF
;
A
#
# COMPACT_ATOMS: atom_id res chain seq x y z
N MET A 1 39.65 -12.29 -23.14
CA MET A 1 39.57 -12.45 -21.67
C MET A 1 38.09 -12.39 -21.31
N PRO A 2 37.53 -13.34 -20.56
CA PRO A 2 36.15 -13.22 -20.13
C PRO A 2 36.02 -11.99 -19.24
N GLN A 3 35.10 -11.07 -19.55
CA GLN A 3 34.75 -9.98 -18.67
C GLN A 3 34.05 -10.62 -17.44
N GLU A 4 34.68 -10.55 -16.29
CA GLU A 4 34.01 -10.90 -15.04
C GLU A 4 32.90 -9.87 -14.80
N ASN A 5 31.65 -10.30 -14.90
CA ASN A 5 30.50 -9.50 -14.48
C ASN A 5 30.51 -9.37 -12.97
N PHE A 6 30.88 -8.22 -12.45
CA PHE A 6 30.77 -7.92 -11.03
C PHE A 6 29.83 -6.73 -10.82
N TYR A 7 29.05 -6.82 -9.73
CA TYR A 7 28.20 -5.73 -9.30
C TYR A 7 28.94 -4.89 -8.26
N ARG A 8 28.97 -3.60 -8.48
CA ARG A 8 29.53 -2.64 -7.52
C ARG A 8 28.41 -1.74 -7.01
N ALA A 9 28.29 -1.59 -5.67
CA ALA A 9 27.43 -0.59 -5.09
C ALA A 9 27.97 0.82 -5.41
N VAL A 10 27.20 1.61 -6.13
CA VAL A 10 27.55 3.00 -6.47
C VAL A 10 26.43 3.92 -5.96
N GLY A 11 26.80 5.05 -5.36
CA GLY A 11 25.85 5.94 -4.73
C GLY A 11 25.56 5.57 -3.28
N ALA A 12 24.75 6.40 -2.63
CA ALA A 12 24.22 6.18 -1.28
C ALA A 12 22.85 6.84 -1.15
N VAL A 13 21.97 6.21 -0.37
CA VAL A 13 20.63 6.71 -0.07
C VAL A 13 20.53 6.95 1.42
N ARG A 14 19.93 8.09 1.82
CA ARG A 14 19.52 8.38 3.19
C ARG A 14 18.01 8.24 3.28
N SER A 15 17.53 7.51 4.26
CA SER A 15 16.10 7.38 4.58
C SER A 15 15.87 7.75 6.03
N GLN A 16 14.89 8.60 6.29
CA GLN A 16 14.42 8.98 7.61
C GLN A 16 12.92 9.23 7.56
N GLY A 17 12.21 9.08 8.70
CA GLY A 17 10.77 9.25 8.66
C GLY A 17 10.11 9.13 10.02
N LEU A 18 8.80 9.14 9.98
CA LEU A 18 7.91 8.96 11.13
C LEU A 18 6.85 7.92 10.76
N GLU A 19 6.65 6.96 11.64
CA GLU A 19 5.56 5.99 11.54
C GLU A 19 4.66 6.13 12.77
N LEU A 20 3.37 6.26 12.52
CA LEU A 20 2.33 6.29 13.54
C LEU A 20 1.34 5.16 13.25
N GLU A 21 1.03 4.38 14.26
CA GLU A 21 0.03 3.32 14.19
C GLU A 21 -0.87 3.40 15.42
N ALA A 22 -2.16 3.27 15.19
CA ALA A 22 -3.16 3.26 16.22
C ALA A 22 -4.13 2.09 16.01
N HIS A 23 -4.30 1.27 17.04
CA HIS A 23 -5.30 0.22 17.08
C HIS A 23 -6.10 0.38 18.36
N THR A 24 -7.39 0.62 18.22
CA THR A 24 -8.25 0.86 19.38
C THR A 24 -9.62 0.21 19.21
N GLN A 25 -10.19 -0.22 20.32
CA GLN A 25 -11.59 -0.60 20.43
C GLN A 25 -12.33 0.59 21.05
N LEU A 26 -13.01 1.38 20.22
CA LEU A 26 -13.72 2.58 20.66
C LEU A 26 -14.99 2.26 21.45
N THR A 27 -15.65 1.14 21.12
CA THR A 27 -16.81 0.60 21.87
C THR A 27 -16.72 -0.93 21.85
N ASP A 28 -17.60 -1.61 22.56
CA ASP A 28 -17.67 -3.09 22.56
C ASP A 28 -17.89 -3.65 21.14
N ASN A 29 -18.43 -2.84 20.24
CA ASN A 29 -18.81 -3.23 18.88
C ASN A 29 -17.94 -2.60 17.79
N LEU A 30 -17.20 -1.52 18.07
CA LEU A 30 -16.46 -0.75 17.07
C LEU A 30 -14.95 -0.82 17.32
N LYS A 31 -14.22 -1.35 16.35
CA LYS A 31 -12.76 -1.33 16.30
C LYS A 31 -12.30 -0.41 15.20
N VAL A 32 -11.22 0.33 15.46
CA VAL A 32 -10.61 1.25 14.48
C VAL A 32 -9.11 1.00 14.44
N LEU A 33 -8.57 0.93 13.22
CA LEU A 33 -7.14 0.86 12.94
C LEU A 33 -6.79 2.05 12.06
N GLY A 34 -5.69 2.73 12.41
CA GLY A 34 -5.16 3.83 11.61
C GLY A 34 -3.66 3.73 11.51
N SER A 35 -3.11 4.07 10.37
CA SER A 35 -1.66 4.20 10.17
C SER A 35 -1.36 5.44 9.35
N TYR A 36 -0.21 6.04 9.65
CA TYR A 36 0.37 7.11 8.86
C TYR A 36 1.88 6.94 8.83
N THR A 37 2.44 7.00 7.62
CA THR A 37 3.88 6.95 7.39
C THR A 37 4.31 8.20 6.64
N PHE A 38 5.31 8.88 7.17
CA PHE A 38 6.07 9.89 6.47
C PHE A 38 7.49 9.38 6.27
N THR A 39 7.96 9.34 5.02
CA THR A 39 9.31 8.90 4.66
C THR A 39 9.99 9.96 3.82
N ASP A 40 11.09 10.50 4.32
CA ASP A 40 12.00 11.36 3.57
C ASP A 40 13.21 10.53 3.14
N ILE A 41 13.25 10.22 1.84
CA ILE A 41 14.29 9.37 1.24
C ILE A 41 14.92 10.10 0.07
N GLU A 42 16.25 10.19 0.08
CA GLU A 42 17.00 10.91 -0.94
C GLU A 42 18.34 10.24 -1.28
N TYR A 43 18.82 10.44 -2.47
CA TYR A 43 20.19 10.08 -2.83
C TYR A 43 21.16 11.04 -2.11
N SER A 44 21.97 10.53 -1.21
CA SER A 44 23.01 11.31 -0.51
C SER A 44 24.31 11.41 -1.31
N LYS A 45 24.50 10.53 -2.28
CA LYS A 45 25.59 10.55 -3.28
C LYS A 45 25.01 10.19 -4.65
N SER A 46 25.45 10.91 -5.69
CA SER A 46 25.09 10.63 -7.07
C SER A 46 25.51 9.23 -7.49
N MET A 47 24.71 8.61 -8.37
CA MET A 47 25.07 7.32 -8.98
C MET A 47 26.07 7.53 -10.11
N ILE A 48 26.97 6.56 -10.28
CA ILE A 48 27.90 6.52 -11.41
C ILE A 48 27.43 5.40 -12.33
N SER A 49 27.05 5.70 -13.57
CA SER A 49 26.77 4.70 -14.57
C SER A 49 28.10 4.23 -15.19
N THR A 50 28.34 2.92 -15.18
CA THR A 50 29.51 2.30 -15.81
C THR A 50 29.16 1.52 -17.08
N LEU A 51 27.98 1.78 -17.65
CA LEU A 51 27.47 1.08 -18.85
C LEU A 51 28.09 1.56 -20.17
N SER A 52 28.84 2.64 -20.16
CA SER A 52 29.57 3.18 -21.30
C SER A 52 31.07 3.27 -21.01
N THR A 53 31.90 3.33 -22.04
CA THR A 53 33.34 3.60 -21.96
C THR A 53 33.65 4.98 -21.39
N ASP A 54 32.66 5.87 -21.32
CA ASP A 54 32.65 7.12 -20.54
C ASP A 54 31.89 6.89 -19.24
N THR A 55 32.47 7.34 -18.12
CA THR A 55 31.87 7.30 -16.78
C THR A 55 30.83 8.39 -16.70
N ASP A 56 29.59 8.11 -17.09
CA ASP A 56 28.49 9.05 -16.95
C ASP A 56 28.08 9.10 -15.47
N VAL A 57 28.23 10.26 -14.89
CA VAL A 57 27.73 10.57 -13.54
C VAL A 57 26.27 11.01 -13.67
N ILE A 58 25.34 10.21 -13.13
CA ILE A 58 23.95 10.63 -13.02
C ILE A 58 23.85 11.55 -11.80
N GLU A 59 23.68 12.83 -12.04
CA GLU A 59 23.53 13.87 -11.02
C GLU A 59 22.13 13.80 -10.38
N ASN A 60 21.96 12.87 -9.44
CA ASN A 60 20.69 12.67 -8.73
C ASN A 60 20.77 12.91 -7.22
N LYS A 61 21.87 13.46 -6.72
CA LYS A 61 22.03 13.81 -5.30
C LYS A 61 20.94 14.79 -4.87
N GLY A 62 20.25 14.48 -3.77
CA GLY A 62 19.13 15.25 -3.25
C GLY A 62 17.76 14.87 -3.84
N ASN A 63 17.74 14.08 -4.90
CA ASN A 63 16.50 13.55 -5.48
C ASN A 63 15.98 12.34 -4.70
N SER A 64 14.68 12.14 -4.75
CA SER A 64 14.07 10.93 -4.18
C SER A 64 14.18 9.76 -5.16
N PRO A 65 14.42 8.53 -4.68
CA PRO A 65 14.32 7.34 -5.51
C PRO A 65 12.92 7.16 -6.11
N THR A 66 12.84 6.43 -7.22
CA THR A 66 11.56 5.99 -7.79
C THR A 66 10.81 5.10 -6.80
N GLN A 67 9.48 5.02 -6.95
CA GLN A 67 8.61 4.14 -6.16
C GLN A 67 8.63 4.42 -4.63
N ALA A 68 9.04 5.60 -4.21
CA ALA A 68 9.15 6.00 -2.81
C ALA A 68 8.19 7.16 -2.49
N PRO A 69 6.91 6.89 -2.22
CA PRO A 69 5.97 7.94 -1.81
C PRO A 69 6.36 8.48 -0.42
N ARG A 70 6.29 9.81 -0.25
CA ARG A 70 6.62 10.45 1.02
C ARG A 70 5.55 10.28 2.10
N HIS A 71 4.31 10.14 1.70
CA HIS A 71 3.17 10.07 2.61
C HIS A 71 2.30 8.86 2.27
N MET A 72 2.02 8.04 3.27
CA MET A 72 1.02 6.98 3.18
C MET A 72 0.14 7.04 4.41
N ALA A 73 -1.15 6.80 4.24
CA ALA A 73 -2.11 6.75 5.34
C ALA A 73 -3.16 5.68 5.10
N SER A 74 -3.61 5.04 6.17
CA SER A 74 -4.77 4.16 6.12
C SER A 74 -5.65 4.35 7.35
N LEU A 75 -6.95 4.17 7.16
CA LEU A 75 -7.92 4.11 8.24
C LEU A 75 -8.91 3.01 7.92
N TRP A 76 -9.14 2.13 8.89
CA TRP A 76 -10.11 1.05 8.81
C TRP A 76 -10.99 1.04 10.05
N ALA A 77 -12.29 0.83 9.87
CA ALA A 77 -13.26 0.65 10.94
C ALA A 77 -14.03 -0.65 10.74
N ASP A 78 -14.18 -1.43 11.81
CA ASP A 78 -14.97 -2.66 11.87
C ASP A 78 -16.06 -2.51 12.92
N TYR A 79 -17.31 -2.76 12.56
CA TYR A 79 -18.45 -2.78 13.45
C TYR A 79 -19.09 -4.17 13.49
N ALA A 80 -19.19 -4.74 14.68
CA ALA A 80 -19.84 -6.03 14.93
C ALA A 80 -21.20 -5.84 15.63
N PHE A 81 -22.25 -6.35 15.03
CA PHE A 81 -23.58 -6.36 15.64
C PHE A 81 -23.69 -7.58 16.56
N ASN A 82 -23.85 -7.34 17.87
CA ASN A 82 -23.85 -8.38 18.91
C ASN A 82 -25.22 -8.57 19.54
N ALA A 83 -26.29 -7.97 18.98
CA ALA A 83 -27.66 -8.09 19.48
C ALA A 83 -28.72 -7.80 18.42
N GLY A 84 -29.94 -8.23 18.69
CA GLY A 84 -31.12 -7.96 17.84
C GLY A 84 -31.13 -8.74 16.54
N ALA A 85 -31.84 -8.21 15.56
CA ALA A 85 -32.03 -8.87 14.26
C ALA A 85 -30.76 -8.96 13.41
N LEU A 86 -29.72 -8.18 13.74
CA LEU A 86 -28.42 -8.16 13.02
C LEU A 86 -27.31 -8.89 13.80
N ASP A 87 -27.65 -9.63 14.87
CA ASP A 87 -26.65 -10.36 15.66
C ASP A 87 -25.83 -11.31 14.77
N GLY A 88 -24.50 -11.19 14.84
CA GLY A 88 -23.56 -11.94 13.99
C GLY A 88 -23.13 -11.21 12.70
N LEU A 89 -23.78 -10.09 12.32
CA LEU A 89 -23.35 -9.27 11.19
C LEU A 89 -22.12 -8.44 11.59
N ARG A 90 -21.14 -8.36 10.67
CA ARG A 90 -19.96 -7.48 10.76
C ARG A 90 -19.85 -6.66 9.50
N LEU A 91 -19.63 -5.36 9.68
CA LEU A 91 -19.40 -4.43 8.59
C LEU A 91 -18.04 -3.76 8.79
N GLY A 92 -17.22 -3.75 7.74
CA GLY A 92 -15.94 -3.05 7.74
C GLY A 92 -15.87 -2.06 6.59
N GLY A 93 -15.16 -0.98 6.79
CA GLY A 93 -14.88 -0.01 5.75
C GLY A 93 -13.58 0.72 6.02
N GLY A 94 -12.87 1.08 4.96
CA GLY A 94 -11.60 1.74 5.08
C GLY A 94 -11.24 2.61 3.90
N VAL A 95 -10.22 3.43 4.13
CA VAL A 95 -9.61 4.30 3.13
C VAL A 95 -8.10 4.14 3.20
N ARG A 96 -7.45 4.08 2.03
CA ARG A 96 -6.00 4.05 1.87
C ARG A 96 -5.58 5.19 0.96
N TYR A 97 -4.63 5.97 1.42
CA TYR A 97 -4.01 7.06 0.67
C TYR A 97 -2.54 6.77 0.44
N VAL A 98 -2.08 6.95 -0.78
CA VAL A 98 -0.66 6.90 -1.15
C VAL A 98 -0.32 8.22 -1.85
N GLY A 99 0.66 8.93 -1.32
CA GLY A 99 1.16 10.17 -1.88
C GLY A 99 1.86 9.96 -3.22
N TYR A 100 2.15 11.04 -3.91
CA TYR A 100 2.90 10.96 -5.16
C TYR A 100 4.31 10.36 -4.94
N SER A 101 4.83 9.71 -5.97
CA SER A 101 6.22 9.27 -6.07
C SER A 101 6.84 9.78 -7.37
N TRP A 102 8.12 9.50 -7.58
CA TRP A 102 8.80 9.84 -8.82
C TRP A 102 8.94 8.63 -9.72
N ALA A 103 8.82 8.86 -11.02
CA ALA A 103 8.97 7.82 -12.05
C ALA A 103 10.42 7.66 -12.51
N ASP A 104 11.29 8.60 -12.20
CA ASP A 104 12.68 8.66 -12.63
C ASP A 104 13.59 9.19 -11.51
N ALA A 105 14.86 8.85 -11.57
CA ALA A 105 15.86 9.26 -10.56
C ALA A 105 16.18 10.75 -10.62
N GLU A 106 15.92 11.41 -11.73
CA GLU A 106 16.09 12.84 -11.96
C GLU A 106 14.93 13.66 -11.40
N ASN A 107 13.85 13.00 -10.97
CA ASN A 107 12.61 13.60 -10.44
C ASN A 107 11.93 14.56 -11.43
N THR A 108 11.89 14.20 -12.70
CA THR A 108 11.26 15.01 -13.75
C THR A 108 9.77 14.73 -13.90
N MET A 109 9.33 13.48 -13.63
CA MET A 109 7.94 13.06 -13.76
C MET A 109 7.39 12.47 -12.46
N LYS A 110 6.25 12.99 -12.02
CA LYS A 110 5.51 12.48 -10.86
C LYS A 110 4.51 11.41 -11.25
N VAL A 111 4.51 10.33 -10.49
CA VAL A 111 3.37 9.41 -10.40
C VAL A 111 2.34 10.02 -9.46
N PRO A 112 1.10 10.28 -9.90
CA PRO A 112 0.08 10.93 -9.07
C PRO A 112 -0.22 10.16 -7.78
N SER A 113 -0.63 10.89 -6.74
CA SER A 113 -1.21 10.27 -5.53
C SER A 113 -2.58 9.65 -5.85
N TYR A 114 -2.98 8.66 -5.07
CA TYR A 114 -4.28 8.03 -5.18
C TYR A 114 -4.90 7.71 -3.83
N THR A 115 -6.23 7.56 -3.82
CA THR A 115 -7.01 7.20 -2.63
C THR A 115 -7.96 6.07 -3.00
N LEU A 116 -7.91 4.97 -2.24
CA LEU A 116 -8.75 3.79 -2.45
C LEU A 116 -9.68 3.60 -1.26
N PHE A 117 -10.89 3.14 -1.56
CA PHE A 117 -11.89 2.77 -0.56
C PHE A 117 -12.10 1.27 -0.60
N ASP A 118 -12.13 0.66 0.58
CA ASP A 118 -12.32 -0.78 0.75
C ASP A 118 -13.53 -1.03 1.68
N ALA A 119 -14.20 -2.16 1.50
CA ALA A 119 -15.32 -2.54 2.35
C ALA A 119 -15.33 -4.04 2.62
N SER A 120 -15.92 -4.44 3.74
CA SER A 120 -16.19 -5.84 4.05
C SER A 120 -17.56 -6.01 4.68
N ILE A 121 -18.17 -7.15 4.40
CA ILE A 121 -19.36 -7.64 5.11
C ILE A 121 -19.12 -9.09 5.51
N GLY A 122 -19.37 -9.41 6.77
CA GLY A 122 -19.23 -10.77 7.29
C GLY A 122 -20.45 -11.17 8.10
N TYR A 123 -20.73 -12.47 8.17
CA TYR A 123 -21.81 -12.98 8.99
C TYR A 123 -21.44 -14.33 9.62
N ASP A 124 -21.67 -14.43 10.94
CA ASP A 124 -21.57 -15.68 11.68
C ASP A 124 -22.86 -16.49 11.49
N LEU A 125 -22.79 -17.50 10.61
CA LEU A 125 -23.94 -18.38 10.35
C LEU A 125 -24.32 -19.29 11.52
N GLY A 126 -23.48 -19.36 12.57
CA GLY A 126 -23.84 -20.00 13.84
C GLY A 126 -25.06 -19.36 14.49
N LYS A 127 -25.32 -18.07 14.24
CA LYS A 127 -26.50 -17.34 14.71
C LYS A 127 -27.80 -17.79 14.06
N VAL A 128 -27.72 -18.43 12.90
CA VAL A 128 -28.89 -19.00 12.18
C VAL A 128 -28.86 -20.54 12.10
N GLY A 129 -28.04 -21.19 12.96
CA GLY A 129 -28.05 -22.63 13.15
C GLY A 129 -26.91 -23.42 12.48
N LEU A 130 -26.07 -22.77 11.65
CA LEU A 130 -24.90 -23.40 11.03
C LEU A 130 -23.65 -23.15 11.88
N LYS A 131 -23.55 -23.83 13.01
CA LYS A 131 -22.45 -23.65 13.98
C LYS A 131 -21.09 -23.85 13.35
N GLY A 132 -20.17 -22.94 13.68
CA GLY A 132 -18.79 -22.95 13.21
C GLY A 132 -18.61 -22.43 11.77
N VAL A 133 -19.67 -22.00 11.07
CA VAL A 133 -19.57 -21.43 9.73
C VAL A 133 -19.61 -19.92 9.78
N ASP A 134 -18.59 -19.29 9.18
CA ASP A 134 -18.46 -17.85 8.98
C ASP A 134 -18.31 -17.53 7.50
N VAL A 135 -19.04 -16.54 7.01
CA VAL A 135 -18.92 -16.04 5.64
C VAL A 135 -18.48 -14.60 5.64
N ARG A 136 -17.59 -14.25 4.69
CA ARG A 136 -17.12 -12.89 4.51
C ARG A 136 -17.02 -12.54 3.04
N LEU A 137 -17.45 -11.35 2.67
CA LEU A 137 -17.23 -10.72 1.40
C LEU A 137 -16.35 -9.49 1.61
N ASN A 138 -15.27 -9.38 0.84
CA ASN A 138 -14.36 -8.23 0.85
C ASN A 138 -14.37 -7.60 -0.52
N ALA A 139 -14.43 -6.28 -0.59
CA ALA A 139 -14.28 -5.49 -1.80
C ALA A 139 -13.13 -4.51 -1.62
N ASN A 140 -12.09 -4.65 -2.44
CA ASN A 140 -10.98 -3.71 -2.51
C ASN A 140 -11.18 -2.77 -3.70
N ASN A 141 -10.73 -1.53 -3.57
CA ASN A 141 -10.94 -0.48 -4.57
C ASN A 141 -12.42 -0.38 -4.97
N LEU A 142 -13.28 -0.15 -3.98
CA LEU A 142 -14.75 -0.18 -4.11
C LEU A 142 -15.27 0.78 -5.18
N THR A 143 -14.59 1.91 -5.38
CA THR A 143 -14.94 2.95 -6.36
C THR A 143 -14.44 2.65 -7.77
N ASP A 144 -13.65 1.58 -7.94
CA ASP A 144 -13.04 1.17 -9.22
C ASP A 144 -12.14 2.27 -9.81
N GLU A 145 -11.32 2.88 -8.93
CA GLU A 145 -10.37 3.91 -9.32
C GLU A 145 -9.27 3.31 -10.20
N SER A 146 -9.04 3.88 -11.39
CA SER A 146 -7.93 3.55 -12.26
C SER A 146 -6.73 4.42 -11.90
N TYR A 147 -5.62 3.82 -11.49
CA TYR A 147 -4.46 4.55 -11.01
C TYR A 147 -3.15 3.88 -11.42
N ILE A 148 -2.07 4.65 -11.45
CA ILE A 148 -0.72 4.14 -11.57
C ILE A 148 -0.20 3.88 -10.16
N ALA A 149 0.08 2.61 -9.83
CA ALA A 149 0.57 2.24 -8.51
C ALA A 149 2.01 2.72 -8.28
N SER A 150 2.86 2.57 -9.28
CA SER A 150 4.25 3.03 -9.26
C SER A 150 4.87 3.01 -10.65
N CYS A 151 6.00 3.69 -10.83
CA CYS A 151 6.84 3.56 -12.03
C CYS A 151 8.28 3.24 -11.62
N ALA A 152 8.91 2.30 -12.30
CA ALA A 152 10.33 2.00 -12.14
C ALA A 152 11.21 2.87 -13.04
N SER A 153 10.65 3.39 -14.13
CA SER A 153 11.25 4.35 -15.07
C SER A 153 10.16 5.09 -15.82
N LEU A 154 10.53 6.10 -16.60
CA LEU A 154 9.61 6.85 -17.46
C LEU A 154 8.82 5.97 -18.47
N SER A 155 9.38 4.83 -18.86
CA SER A 155 8.77 3.90 -19.83
C SER A 155 8.17 2.65 -19.18
N PHE A 156 8.27 2.51 -17.85
CA PHE A 156 7.85 1.29 -17.17
C PHE A 156 7.08 1.60 -15.88
N CYS A 157 5.76 1.60 -16.02
CA CYS A 157 4.82 1.85 -14.93
C CYS A 157 3.91 0.64 -14.69
N TYR A 158 3.55 0.44 -13.44
CA TYR A 158 2.61 -0.58 -12.99
C TYR A 158 1.25 0.07 -12.74
N MET A 159 0.23 -0.45 -13.40
CA MET A 159 -1.15 -0.08 -13.08
C MET A 159 -1.56 -0.68 -11.75
N GLY A 160 -2.37 0.04 -11.00
CA GLY A 160 -3.01 -0.48 -9.80
C GLY A 160 -4.09 -1.51 -10.12
N GLU A 161 -4.42 -2.31 -9.12
CA GLU A 161 -5.51 -3.28 -9.24
C GLU A 161 -6.86 -2.55 -9.33
N GLU A 162 -7.69 -2.93 -10.29
CA GLU A 162 -9.09 -2.54 -10.38
C GLU A 162 -9.88 -3.11 -9.20
N ARG A 163 -11.19 -2.82 -9.13
CA ARG A 163 -12.03 -3.37 -8.07
C ARG A 163 -11.98 -4.89 -8.04
N ASN A 164 -11.62 -5.41 -6.89
CA ASN A 164 -11.58 -6.85 -6.61
C ASN A 164 -12.59 -7.20 -5.51
N VAL A 165 -13.38 -8.26 -5.75
CA VAL A 165 -14.34 -8.77 -4.77
C VAL A 165 -14.04 -10.24 -4.50
N ALA A 166 -13.80 -10.57 -3.23
CA ALA A 166 -13.49 -11.92 -2.78
C ALA A 166 -14.48 -12.40 -1.71
N ALA A 167 -15.00 -13.61 -1.89
CA ALA A 167 -15.84 -14.28 -0.90
C ALA A 167 -15.04 -15.39 -0.19
N THR A 168 -15.14 -15.44 1.13
CA THR A 168 -14.50 -16.46 1.97
C THR A 168 -15.56 -17.15 2.82
N VAL A 169 -15.51 -18.47 2.86
CA VAL A 169 -16.28 -19.29 3.80
C VAL A 169 -15.30 -20.04 4.68
N SER A 170 -15.44 -19.90 5.99
CA SER A 170 -14.61 -20.58 6.99
C SER A 170 -15.47 -21.52 7.82
N TYR A 171 -14.94 -22.70 8.15
CA TYR A 171 -15.58 -23.66 9.05
C TYR A 171 -14.62 -24.07 10.16
N GLN A 172 -15.12 -23.99 11.40
CA GLN A 172 -14.41 -24.47 12.61
C GLN A 172 -15.19 -25.65 13.21
N PHE A 173 -14.53 -26.77 13.34
CA PHE A 173 -15.06 -28.01 13.91
C PHE A 173 -14.50 -28.28 15.31
#